data_93bfcc56b1a4bd53f9934f60a28ea677
#
_entry.id   93bfcc56b1a4bd53f9934f60a28ea677
#
_cell.length_a   1.000
_cell.length_b   1.000
_cell.length_c   1.000
_cell.angle_alpha   90.00
_cell.angle_beta   90.00
_cell.angle_gamma   90.00
#
_symmetry.space_group_name_H-M   'P 1'
#
loop_
_entity.id
_entity.type
_entity.pdbx_description
1 polymer ?
#
loop_
_entity_poly.entity_id
_entity_poly.type
_entity_poly.pdbx_seq_one_letter_code
_entity_poly.pdbx_strand_id
1 'polypeptide(L)'
;MNIENNKVFDYILDRIKNGNIVSGSRLPSERKISADLSLSRNSARESLRSLEIMGITESIHGSGNYLKGDISESISFMLKIMILLEKFSEDDVCSFRKMLEKAVCSKIIEENDRIDELIEKAEKILNKDEKSSLETAKNDKDFHY
;
A
#
# COMPACT_ATOMS: atom_id res chain seq x y z
N MET A 1 4.91 -18.11 6.63
CA MET A 1 5.45 -17.63 5.33
C MET A 1 6.75 -18.38 5.08
N ASN A 2 6.99 -18.90 3.87
CA ASN A 2 8.18 -19.70 3.58
C ASN A 2 9.45 -18.81 3.56
N ILE A 3 10.60 -19.30 4.08
CA ILE A 3 11.87 -18.55 4.14
C ILE A 3 12.34 -18.08 2.75
N GLU A 4 12.06 -18.86 1.71
CA GLU A 4 12.41 -18.51 0.32
C GLU A 4 11.57 -17.35 -0.21
N ASN A 5 10.28 -17.28 0.16
CA ASN A 5 9.41 -16.16 -0.19
C ASN A 5 9.94 -14.85 0.41
N ASN A 6 10.42 -14.89 1.67
CA ASN A 6 11.00 -13.70 2.31
C ASN A 6 12.20 -13.17 1.52
N LYS A 7 13.11 -14.04 1.05
CA LYS A 7 14.25 -13.61 0.25
C LYS A 7 13.87 -12.90 -1.05
N VAL A 8 12.81 -13.39 -1.72
CA VAL A 8 12.33 -12.75 -2.95
C VAL A 8 11.65 -11.42 -2.64
N PHE A 9 10.90 -11.34 -1.55
CA PHE A 9 10.25 -10.10 -1.13
C PHE A 9 11.28 -9.04 -0.75
N ASP A 10 12.29 -9.40 0.04
CA ASP A 10 13.38 -8.50 0.43
C ASP A 10 14.15 -8.00 -0.81
N TYR A 11 14.43 -8.89 -1.75
CA TYR A 11 15.08 -8.53 -3.00
C TYR A 11 14.29 -7.51 -3.83
N ILE A 12 12.96 -7.65 -3.87
CA ILE A 12 12.09 -6.70 -4.57
C ILE A 12 12.03 -5.37 -3.80
N LEU A 13 11.88 -5.43 -2.47
CA LEU A 13 11.86 -4.23 -1.61
C LEU A 13 13.15 -3.42 -1.74
N ASP A 14 14.30 -4.06 -1.75
CA ASP A 14 15.59 -3.37 -1.93
C ASP A 14 15.68 -2.68 -3.30
N ARG A 15 15.14 -3.29 -4.35
CA ARG A 15 15.10 -2.68 -5.69
C ARG A 15 14.15 -1.50 -5.75
N ILE A 16 13.02 -1.55 -5.04
CA ILE A 16 12.09 -0.43 -4.92
C ILE A 16 12.77 0.71 -4.15
N LYS A 17 13.41 0.43 -3.01
CA LYS A 17 14.14 1.44 -2.22
C LYS A 17 15.24 2.15 -3.01
N ASN A 18 15.93 1.41 -3.86
CA ASN A 18 17.02 1.93 -4.71
C ASN A 18 16.50 2.57 -6.02
N GLY A 19 15.19 2.70 -6.21
CA GLY A 19 14.60 3.30 -7.40
C GLY A 19 14.72 2.45 -8.69
N ASN A 20 15.17 1.20 -8.58
CA ASN A 20 15.32 0.29 -9.72
C ASN A 20 13.98 -0.34 -10.16
N ILE A 21 13.00 -0.31 -9.30
CA ILE A 21 11.61 -0.73 -9.56
C ILE A 21 10.71 0.38 -9.03
N VAL A 22 9.86 0.91 -9.91
CA VAL A 22 8.86 1.92 -9.56
C VAL A 22 7.46 1.39 -9.87
N SER A 23 6.43 2.08 -9.39
CA SER A 23 5.03 1.76 -9.68
C SER A 23 4.81 1.57 -11.19
N GLY A 24 4.11 0.50 -11.57
CA GLY A 24 3.85 0.13 -12.96
C GLY A 24 5.02 -0.50 -13.71
N SER A 25 6.22 -0.61 -13.10
CA SER A 25 7.35 -1.20 -13.78
C SER A 25 7.34 -2.72 -13.77
N ARG A 26 7.97 -3.29 -14.78
CA ARG A 26 8.16 -4.73 -14.92
C ARG A 26 9.13 -5.24 -13.86
N LEU A 27 8.75 -6.31 -13.18
CA LEU A 27 9.61 -7.02 -12.24
C LEU A 27 10.68 -7.87 -12.97
N PRO A 28 11.81 -8.18 -12.30
CA PRO A 28 12.77 -9.15 -12.79
C PRO A 28 12.09 -10.50 -13.06
N SER A 29 12.51 -11.17 -14.14
CA SER A 29 11.97 -12.48 -14.51
C SER A 29 12.30 -13.55 -13.47
N GLU A 30 11.50 -14.62 -13.41
CA GLU A 30 11.76 -15.80 -12.56
C GLU A 30 13.22 -16.30 -12.72
N ARG A 31 13.71 -16.33 -13.95
CA ARG A 31 15.07 -16.72 -14.27
C ARG A 31 16.11 -15.79 -13.63
N LYS A 32 15.87 -14.49 -13.68
CA LYS A 32 16.76 -13.48 -13.07
C LYS A 32 16.77 -13.61 -11.56
N ILE A 33 15.59 -13.67 -10.93
CA ILE A 33 15.44 -13.83 -9.47
C ILE A 33 16.11 -15.13 -9.00
N SER A 34 15.85 -16.24 -9.70
CA SER A 34 16.44 -17.54 -9.42
C SER A 34 17.97 -17.48 -9.45
N ALA A 35 18.56 -16.81 -10.44
CA ALA A 35 20.01 -16.66 -10.58
C ALA A 35 20.58 -15.74 -9.48
N ASP A 36 19.98 -14.59 -9.24
CA ASP A 36 20.48 -13.57 -8.30
C ASP A 36 20.42 -14.07 -6.84
N LEU A 37 19.42 -14.89 -6.50
CA LEU A 37 19.21 -15.38 -5.13
C LEU A 37 19.63 -16.83 -4.91
N SER A 38 20.15 -17.50 -5.93
CA SER A 38 20.49 -18.94 -5.89
C SER A 38 19.30 -19.81 -5.45
N LEU A 39 18.10 -19.51 -5.95
CA LEU A 39 16.87 -20.25 -5.70
C LEU A 39 16.48 -21.10 -6.92
N SER A 40 15.60 -22.09 -6.69
CA SER A 40 14.97 -22.78 -7.81
C SER A 40 14.04 -21.84 -8.59
N ARG A 41 13.86 -22.08 -9.90
CA ARG A 41 12.89 -21.31 -10.70
C ARG A 41 11.46 -21.47 -10.17
N ASN A 42 11.16 -22.65 -9.63
CA ASN A 42 9.84 -22.89 -9.03
C ASN A 42 9.60 -22.04 -7.78
N SER A 43 10.61 -21.92 -6.90
CA SER A 43 10.55 -21.06 -5.71
C SER A 43 10.38 -19.59 -6.10
N ALA A 44 11.11 -19.12 -7.11
CA ALA A 44 10.97 -17.75 -7.61
C ALA A 44 9.56 -17.49 -8.17
N ARG A 45 9.00 -18.46 -8.91
CA ARG A 45 7.63 -18.40 -9.45
C ARG A 45 6.58 -18.35 -8.35
N GLU A 46 6.67 -19.24 -7.37
CA GLU A 46 5.72 -19.29 -6.25
C GLU A 46 5.76 -18.02 -5.40
N SER A 47 6.95 -17.43 -5.24
CA SER A 47 7.07 -16.14 -4.54
C SER A 47 6.43 -14.99 -5.31
N LEU A 48 6.62 -14.92 -6.64
CA LEU A 48 5.95 -13.93 -7.50
C LEU A 48 4.43 -14.13 -7.51
N ARG A 49 3.97 -15.38 -7.54
CA ARG A 49 2.55 -15.72 -7.44
C ARG A 49 1.95 -15.29 -6.10
N SER A 50 2.71 -15.42 -5.02
CA SER A 50 2.27 -14.93 -3.71
C SER A 50 2.07 -13.42 -3.71
N LEU A 51 2.96 -12.64 -4.34
CA LEU A 51 2.79 -11.18 -4.51
C LEU A 51 1.57 -10.83 -5.37
N GLU A 52 1.29 -11.63 -6.39
CA GLU A 52 0.10 -11.47 -7.24
C GLU A 52 -1.19 -11.75 -6.45
N ILE A 53 -1.22 -12.81 -5.66
CA ILE A 53 -2.36 -13.15 -4.78
C ILE A 53 -2.58 -12.04 -3.75
N MET A 54 -1.53 -11.44 -3.20
CA MET A 54 -1.63 -10.27 -2.31
C MET A 54 -2.07 -9.00 -3.04
N GLY A 55 -2.19 -9.01 -4.38
CA GLY A 55 -2.57 -7.86 -5.18
C GLY A 55 -1.49 -6.79 -5.30
N ILE A 56 -0.24 -7.09 -4.93
CA ILE A 56 0.91 -6.19 -5.02
C ILE A 56 1.44 -6.14 -6.45
N THR A 57 1.33 -7.26 -7.18
CA THR A 57 1.75 -7.37 -8.57
C THR A 57 0.62 -7.87 -9.46
N GLU A 58 0.78 -7.74 -10.75
CA GLU A 58 -0.09 -8.31 -11.77
C GLU A 58 0.74 -9.07 -12.82
N SER A 59 0.21 -10.18 -13.32
CA SER A 59 0.82 -10.97 -14.37
C SER A 59 0.15 -10.66 -15.70
N ILE A 60 0.93 -10.19 -16.68
CA ILE A 60 0.48 -9.93 -18.03
C ILE A 60 0.97 -11.06 -18.92
N HIS A 61 0.02 -11.81 -19.49
CA HIS A 61 0.34 -12.97 -20.34
C HIS A 61 1.33 -12.62 -21.45
N GLY A 62 2.40 -13.41 -21.57
CA GLY A 62 3.45 -13.19 -22.57
C GLY A 62 4.39 -12.01 -22.26
N SER A 63 4.09 -11.18 -21.27
CA SER A 63 4.88 -9.99 -20.93
C SER A 63 5.65 -10.11 -19.63
N GLY A 64 5.05 -10.68 -18.58
CA GLY A 64 5.68 -10.90 -17.28
C GLY A 64 4.92 -10.28 -16.12
N ASN A 65 5.57 -10.14 -14.96
CA ASN A 65 4.97 -9.58 -13.77
C ASN A 65 5.31 -8.09 -13.64
N TYR A 66 4.34 -7.30 -13.21
CA TYR A 66 4.45 -5.85 -13.04
C TYR A 66 4.06 -5.45 -11.62
N LEU A 67 4.74 -4.46 -11.07
CA LEU A 67 4.36 -3.87 -9.78
C LEU A 67 3.10 -3.02 -9.99
N LYS A 68 2.03 -3.29 -9.23
CA LYS A 68 0.81 -2.48 -9.31
C LYS A 68 1.06 -1.07 -8.80
N GLY A 69 0.40 -0.10 -9.46
CA GLY A 69 0.42 1.31 -9.05
C GLY A 69 -0.50 1.60 -7.88
N ASP A 70 -1.57 0.83 -7.75
CA ASP A 70 -2.57 0.97 -6.69
C ASP A 70 -2.88 -0.39 -6.07
N ILE A 71 -2.72 -0.47 -4.75
CA ILE A 71 -3.01 -1.66 -3.93
C ILE A 71 -4.14 -1.41 -2.93
N SER A 72 -4.84 -0.28 -3.04
CA SER A 72 -5.86 0.15 -2.08
C SER A 72 -7.00 -0.86 -1.95
N GLU A 73 -7.45 -1.46 -3.04
CA GLU A 73 -8.48 -2.50 -3.02
C GLU A 73 -8.05 -3.73 -2.22
N SER A 74 -6.82 -4.19 -2.39
CA SER A 74 -6.28 -5.36 -1.69
C SER A 74 -6.17 -5.10 -0.19
N ILE A 75 -5.69 -3.91 0.19
CA ILE A 75 -5.61 -3.48 1.59
C ILE A 75 -7.02 -3.36 2.18
N SER A 76 -7.95 -2.71 1.47
CA SER A 76 -9.34 -2.54 1.92
C SER A 76 -10.04 -3.89 2.12
N PHE A 77 -9.85 -4.83 1.22
CA PHE A 77 -10.42 -6.18 1.34
C PHE A 77 -9.85 -6.91 2.56
N MET A 78 -8.54 -6.86 2.77
CA MET A 78 -7.88 -7.47 3.92
C MET A 78 -8.39 -6.88 5.24
N LEU A 79 -8.49 -5.55 5.33
CA LEU A 79 -9.02 -4.87 6.52
C LEU A 79 -10.48 -5.24 6.79
N LYS A 80 -11.34 -5.32 5.75
CA LYS A 80 -12.73 -5.76 5.90
C LYS A 80 -12.84 -7.16 6.50
N ILE A 81 -12.04 -8.12 6.00
CA ILE A 81 -12.01 -9.49 6.56
C ILE A 81 -11.60 -9.45 8.04
N MET A 82 -10.56 -8.71 8.37
CA MET A 82 -10.04 -8.65 9.75
C MET A 82 -11.05 -8.03 10.71
N ILE A 83 -11.78 -6.99 10.27
CA ILE A 83 -12.89 -6.38 11.03
C ILE A 83 -14.02 -7.40 11.24
N LEU A 84 -14.44 -8.09 10.17
CA LEU A 84 -15.53 -9.10 10.24
C LEU A 84 -15.19 -10.30 11.15
N LEU A 85 -13.92 -10.65 11.25
CA LEU A 85 -13.45 -11.72 12.13
C LEU A 85 -13.29 -11.27 13.59
N GLU A 86 -13.62 -10.02 13.92
CA GLU A 86 -13.44 -9.42 15.25
C GLU A 86 -12.02 -9.63 15.82
N LYS A 87 -11.03 -9.67 14.90
CA LYS A 87 -9.63 -9.90 15.27
C LYS A 87 -8.88 -8.61 15.61
N PHE A 88 -9.52 -7.45 15.42
CA PHE A 88 -8.99 -6.15 15.80
C PHE A 88 -9.77 -5.57 16.97
N SER A 89 -9.04 -5.15 17.98
CA SER A 89 -9.53 -4.23 18.98
C SER A 89 -9.48 -2.78 18.45
N GLU A 90 -10.17 -1.87 19.12
CA GLU A 90 -10.07 -0.43 18.82
C GLU A 90 -8.61 0.06 18.96
N ASP A 91 -7.86 -0.49 19.92
CA ASP A 91 -6.45 -0.18 20.14
C ASP A 91 -5.56 -0.63 18.97
N ASP A 92 -5.86 -1.77 18.36
CA ASP A 92 -5.13 -2.24 17.16
C ASP A 92 -5.34 -1.30 15.98
N VAL A 93 -6.58 -0.84 15.76
CA VAL A 93 -6.91 0.13 14.71
C VAL A 93 -6.19 1.46 14.95
N CYS A 94 -6.21 1.95 16.19
CA CYS A 94 -5.49 3.18 16.56
C CYS A 94 -3.97 3.04 16.39
N SER A 95 -3.42 1.88 16.73
CA SER A 95 -1.99 1.59 16.57
C SER A 95 -1.58 1.53 15.11
N PHE A 96 -2.39 0.90 14.25
CA PHE A 96 -2.19 0.85 12.81
C PHE A 96 -2.26 2.26 12.19
N ARG A 97 -3.26 3.05 12.57
CA ARG A 97 -3.39 4.44 12.13
C ARG A 97 -2.16 5.27 12.50
N LYS A 98 -1.70 5.18 13.76
CA LYS A 98 -0.48 5.89 14.21
C LYS A 98 0.76 5.45 13.43
N MET A 99 0.88 4.18 13.08
CA MET A 99 1.98 3.67 12.26
C MET A 99 1.95 4.27 10.86
N LEU A 100 0.78 4.31 10.21
CA LEU A 100 0.62 4.92 8.88
C LEU A 100 0.90 6.42 8.92
N GLU A 101 0.35 7.15 9.88
CA GLU A 101 0.57 8.59 10.04
C GLU A 101 2.06 8.91 10.24
N LYS A 102 2.78 8.13 11.05
CA LYS A 102 4.23 8.28 11.22
C LYS A 102 4.99 8.00 9.92
N ALA A 103 4.64 6.96 9.17
CA ALA A 103 5.29 6.63 7.91
C ALA A 103 5.08 7.76 6.87
N VAL A 104 3.87 8.31 6.78
CA VAL A 104 3.55 9.44 5.91
C VAL A 104 4.34 10.69 6.33
N CYS A 105 4.35 11.04 7.62
CA CYS A 105 5.11 12.19 8.11
C CYS A 105 6.61 12.04 7.84
N SER A 106 7.19 10.85 8.08
CA SER A 106 8.60 10.60 7.78
C SER A 106 8.89 10.80 6.29
N LYS A 107 8.00 10.29 5.42
CA LYS A 107 8.14 10.44 3.97
C LYS A 107 8.08 11.90 3.52
N ILE A 108 7.16 12.68 4.10
CA ILE A 108 7.02 14.11 3.83
C ILE A 108 8.29 14.86 4.25
N ILE A 109 8.87 14.54 5.40
CA ILE A 109 10.09 15.16 5.92
C ILE A 109 11.30 14.84 5.03
N GLU A 110 11.39 13.59 4.53
CA GLU A 110 12.45 13.16 3.61
C GLU A 110 12.37 13.85 2.24
N GLU A 111 11.15 14.14 1.77
CA GLU A 111 10.88 14.77 0.46
C GLU A 111 10.75 16.32 0.60
N ASN A 112 11.65 16.95 1.32
CA ASN A 112 11.62 18.34 1.83
C ASN A 112 11.22 19.44 0.81
N ASP A 113 11.33 19.21 -0.49
CA ASP A 113 11.02 20.19 -1.54
C ASP A 113 9.51 20.38 -1.82
N ARG A 114 8.63 19.62 -1.15
CA ARG A 114 7.17 19.60 -1.41
C ARG A 114 6.29 19.83 -0.18
N ILE A 115 6.87 20.16 0.96
CA ILE A 115 6.12 20.30 2.22
C ILE A 115 5.03 21.36 2.10
N ASP A 116 5.35 22.53 1.54
CA ASP A 116 4.41 23.64 1.43
C ASP A 116 3.20 23.30 0.54
N GLU A 117 3.43 22.60 -0.57
CA GLU A 117 2.36 22.13 -1.47
C GLU A 117 1.45 21.08 -0.81
N LEU A 118 2.03 20.20 0.02
CA LEU A 118 1.29 19.18 0.75
C LEU A 118 0.48 19.76 1.91
N ILE A 119 1.04 20.76 2.62
CA ILE A 119 0.34 21.51 3.67
C ILE A 119 -0.86 22.23 3.05
N GLU A 120 -0.69 22.93 1.94
CA GLU A 120 -1.78 23.62 1.24
C GLU A 120 -2.87 22.67 0.79
N LYS A 121 -2.52 21.47 0.30
CA LYS A 121 -3.50 20.43 -0.06
C LYS A 121 -4.23 19.86 1.16
N ALA A 122 -3.52 19.61 2.26
CA ALA A 122 -4.11 19.13 3.50
C ALA A 122 -5.09 20.15 4.10
N GLU A 123 -4.74 21.44 4.11
CA GLU A 123 -5.61 22.52 4.55
C GLU A 123 -6.88 22.64 3.69
N LYS A 124 -6.76 22.48 2.37
CA LYS A 124 -7.93 22.46 1.46
C LYS A 124 -8.87 21.30 1.73
N ILE A 125 -8.33 20.13 2.09
CA ILE A 125 -9.15 18.94 2.44
C ILE A 125 -9.86 19.17 3.77
N LEU A 126 -9.14 19.61 4.80
CA LEU A 126 -9.71 19.89 6.13
C LEU A 126 -10.82 20.93 6.06
N ASN A 127 -10.59 22.03 5.34
CA ASN A 127 -11.59 23.09 5.15
C ASN A 127 -12.83 22.62 4.37
N LYS A 128 -12.71 21.59 3.52
CA LYS A 128 -13.82 21.02 2.76
C LYS A 128 -14.67 20.10 3.63
N ASP A 129 -14.05 19.33 4.50
CA ASP A 129 -14.72 18.42 5.44
C ASP A 129 -15.46 19.21 6.54
N GLU A 130 -14.90 20.32 7.03
CA GLU A 130 -15.60 21.20 7.97
C GLU A 130 -16.86 21.84 7.35
N LYS A 131 -16.80 22.27 6.09
CA LYS A 131 -18.00 22.80 5.40
C LYS A 131 -19.06 21.72 5.18
N SER A 132 -18.67 20.50 4.82
CA SER A 132 -19.59 19.38 4.63
C SER A 132 -20.25 18.97 5.95
N SER A 133 -19.52 18.90 7.05
CA SER A 133 -20.06 18.55 8.36
C SER A 133 -20.98 19.66 8.93
N LEU A 134 -20.69 20.93 8.66
CA LEU A 134 -21.55 22.05 9.03
C LEU A 134 -22.85 22.13 8.22
N GLU A 135 -22.80 21.78 6.92
CA GLU A 135 -24.00 21.68 6.08
C GLU A 135 -24.87 20.49 6.49
N THR A 136 -24.27 19.34 6.80
CA THR A 136 -25.01 18.16 7.30
C THR A 136 -25.67 18.45 8.65
N ALA A 137 -24.97 19.11 9.57
CA ALA A 137 -25.51 19.51 10.87
C ALA A 137 -26.61 20.60 10.78
N LYS A 138 -26.57 21.47 9.77
CA LYS A 138 -27.64 22.41 9.51
C LYS A 138 -28.89 21.73 8.93
N ASN A 139 -28.73 20.83 7.99
CA ASN A 139 -29.83 20.07 7.40
C ASN A 139 -30.53 19.16 8.41
N ASP A 140 -29.83 18.63 9.41
CA ASP A 140 -30.38 17.83 10.50
C ASP A 140 -31.24 18.69 11.46
N LYS A 141 -30.91 19.98 11.62
CA LYS A 141 -31.69 20.89 12.44
C LYS A 141 -33.02 21.32 11.76
N ASP A 142 -33.04 21.41 10.44
CA ASP A 142 -34.24 21.81 9.66
C ASP A 142 -35.26 20.68 9.48
N PHE A 143 -34.90 19.43 9.89
CA PHE A 143 -35.79 18.25 9.83
C PHE A 143 -36.55 17.97 11.14
N HIS A 144 -36.30 18.72 12.19
CA HIS A 144 -36.92 18.53 13.52
C HIS A 144 -37.81 19.70 14.01
N TYR A 145 -38.43 20.43 13.06
CA TYR A 145 -39.51 21.36 13.37
C TYR A 145 -40.68 21.15 12.47
#